data_d89734deed387ad4cbc691f7671beeed
#
_entry.id   d89734deed387ad4cbc691f7671beeed
#
_cell.length_a   1.000
_cell.length_b   1.000
_cell.length_c   1.000
_cell.angle_alpha   90.00
_cell.angle_beta   90.00
_cell.angle_gamma   90.00
#
_symmetry.space_group_name_H-M   'P 1'
#
loop_
_entity.id
_entity.type
_entity.pdbx_description
1 polymer ?
#
loop_
_entity_poly.entity_id
_entity_poly.type
_entity_poly.pdbx_seq_one_letter_code
_entity_poly.pdbx_strand_id
1 'polypeptide(L)'
;MRPTRRTVLTSALVAAPALRAWARTGPVVIVGAGAAGLAAASALRSAGRGFILVEARDRIGGRAFTDTALGAAYPFDAGAEYIHWAERNPWAPIARAAKARFAGEEGWARKLVIDGRPATEAEMANRRAGFSGLDALLVPKAADISLAEAAGIGGPMAVQAAAGLSRLSLGEDPERVSAVDYDRLWSGTDLWVDGYGALVAHHFADLPVRLGCPVHAIDWSGQDVRIETGCGTLTAAAVIVTVPVGVLKAGRVAFTPALPASTQAALDGLRMGAYTKIGLRLDPAKLDPATVGDAVSLAKGGPTIYFEMKPFGRSLTVANLGGDLARDLCRAGEAAAVALATERLVAILGADARDAVVAGRLAGWWTDPYALGSYAIVAPGHAEARDRLRDPVGGRVFFAGEALAGGGAMTVGGATLDGARAARDVLKALST
;
A
#
# COMPACT_ATOMS: atom_id res chain seq x y z
N MET A 1 -86.25 -39.13 14.82
CA MET A 1 -84.88 -38.80 15.34
C MET A 1 -83.88 -38.91 14.21
N ARG A 2 -83.31 -37.78 13.80
CA ARG A 2 -82.31 -37.74 12.71
C ARG A 2 -80.93 -37.39 13.34
N PRO A 3 -79.83 -38.08 12.99
CA PRO A 3 -78.53 -37.74 13.54
C PRO A 3 -77.90 -36.59 12.80
N THR A 4 -77.29 -35.68 13.57
CA THR A 4 -76.53 -34.51 13.13
C THR A 4 -75.14 -34.90 12.56
N ARG A 5 -74.88 -34.43 11.35
CA ARG A 5 -73.49 -34.52 10.73
C ARG A 5 -72.58 -33.58 11.42
N ARG A 6 -71.49 -34.08 12.04
CA ARG A 6 -70.33 -33.32 12.47
C ARG A 6 -69.41 -33.18 11.27
N THR A 7 -69.12 -31.92 10.79
CA THR A 7 -68.17 -31.59 9.81
C THR A 7 -66.77 -31.51 10.49
N VAL A 8 -65.87 -32.42 10.12
CA VAL A 8 -64.51 -32.40 10.56
C VAL A 8 -63.74 -31.53 9.56
N LEU A 9 -63.28 -30.33 9.99
CA LEU A 9 -62.36 -29.49 9.26
C LEU A 9 -60.93 -30.04 9.46
N THR A 10 -60.38 -30.69 8.43
CA THR A 10 -58.95 -31.05 8.35
C THR A 10 -58.22 -29.85 7.88
N SER A 11 -57.47 -29.18 8.78
CA SER A 11 -56.52 -28.14 8.46
C SER A 11 -55.27 -28.80 7.83
N ALA A 12 -55.13 -28.68 6.53
CA ALA A 12 -53.90 -29.03 5.85
C ALA A 12 -52.81 -27.95 6.15
N LEU A 13 -51.86 -28.27 7.01
CA LEU A 13 -50.61 -27.49 7.12
C LEU A 13 -49.86 -27.64 5.81
N VAL A 14 -49.87 -26.60 4.99
CA VAL A 14 -48.93 -26.46 3.87
C VAL A 14 -47.56 -26.12 4.48
N ALA A 15 -46.71 -27.13 4.63
CA ALA A 15 -45.31 -26.93 4.95
C ALA A 15 -44.66 -26.19 3.77
N ALA A 16 -44.38 -24.91 3.96
CA ALA A 16 -43.52 -24.17 3.03
C ALA A 16 -42.15 -24.90 2.93
N PRO A 17 -41.63 -25.17 1.73
CA PRO A 17 -40.33 -25.76 1.62
C PRO A 17 -39.32 -24.76 2.19
N ALA A 18 -38.67 -25.14 3.30
CA ALA A 18 -37.50 -24.44 3.78
C ALA A 18 -36.49 -24.49 2.62
N LEU A 19 -36.26 -23.33 1.98
CA LEU A 19 -35.13 -23.12 1.05
C LEU A 19 -33.89 -23.40 1.87
N ARG A 20 -33.39 -24.64 1.81
CA ARG A 20 -32.04 -24.96 2.27
C ARG A 20 -31.10 -24.07 1.45
N ALA A 21 -30.55 -23.04 2.09
CA ALA A 21 -29.42 -22.33 1.57
C ALA A 21 -28.34 -23.40 1.29
N TRP A 22 -28.06 -23.66 0.01
CA TRP A 22 -27.03 -24.58 -0.41
C TRP A 22 -25.71 -23.89 -0.07
N ALA A 23 -25.02 -24.37 0.97
CA ALA A 23 -23.67 -23.89 1.27
C ALA A 23 -22.83 -24.04 -0.01
N ARG A 24 -22.34 -22.94 -0.54
CA ARG A 24 -21.51 -22.94 -1.77
C ARG A 24 -20.21 -23.68 -1.51
N THR A 25 -20.02 -24.82 -2.15
CA THR A 25 -18.93 -25.76 -1.87
C THR A 25 -17.64 -25.47 -2.64
N GLY A 26 -17.68 -24.62 -3.68
CA GLY A 26 -16.52 -24.27 -4.50
C GLY A 26 -15.41 -23.53 -3.73
N PRO A 27 -14.17 -23.51 -4.23
CA PRO A 27 -13.07 -22.79 -3.60
C PRO A 27 -13.31 -21.28 -3.61
N VAL A 28 -12.57 -20.55 -2.78
CA VAL A 28 -12.45 -19.10 -2.87
C VAL A 28 -11.24 -18.78 -3.75
N VAL A 29 -11.41 -17.97 -4.79
CA VAL A 29 -10.25 -17.48 -5.56
C VAL A 29 -9.77 -16.16 -4.94
N ILE A 30 -8.47 -16.05 -4.74
CA ILE A 30 -7.81 -14.83 -4.26
C ILE A 30 -6.95 -14.29 -5.39
N VAL A 31 -7.16 -13.03 -5.77
CA VAL A 31 -6.46 -12.36 -6.86
C VAL A 31 -5.41 -11.42 -6.30
N GLY A 32 -4.15 -11.79 -6.48
CA GLY A 32 -2.98 -11.08 -5.99
C GLY A 32 -2.36 -11.72 -4.73
N ALA A 33 -1.05 -12.02 -4.77
CA ALA A 33 -0.27 -12.53 -3.64
C ALA A 33 0.59 -11.44 -2.98
N GLY A 34 0.05 -10.24 -2.82
CA GLY A 34 0.55 -9.22 -1.90
C GLY A 34 0.17 -9.54 -0.45
N ALA A 35 0.57 -8.71 0.51
CA ALA A 35 0.32 -8.93 1.94
C ALA A 35 -1.16 -9.23 2.27
N ALA A 36 -2.11 -8.57 1.60
CA ALA A 36 -3.54 -8.82 1.80
C ALA A 36 -3.98 -10.20 1.30
N GLY A 37 -3.60 -10.57 0.07
CA GLY A 37 -3.96 -11.88 -0.49
C GLY A 37 -3.32 -13.04 0.25
N LEU A 38 -2.06 -12.90 0.66
CA LEU A 38 -1.36 -13.88 1.48
C LEU A 38 -2.02 -14.06 2.85
N ALA A 39 -2.41 -12.96 3.50
CA ALA A 39 -3.12 -13.00 4.78
C ALA A 39 -4.52 -13.60 4.63
N ALA A 40 -5.24 -13.29 3.54
CA ALA A 40 -6.54 -13.90 3.24
C ALA A 40 -6.41 -15.43 3.03
N ALA A 41 -5.40 -15.85 2.26
CA ALA A 41 -5.13 -17.28 2.02
C ALA A 41 -4.78 -18.01 3.33
N SER A 42 -3.95 -17.42 4.18
CA SER A 42 -3.60 -17.96 5.49
C SER A 42 -4.83 -18.10 6.39
N ALA A 43 -5.72 -17.10 6.41
CA ALA A 43 -6.96 -17.13 7.19
C ALA A 43 -7.94 -18.20 6.68
N LEU A 44 -8.11 -18.33 5.36
CA LEU A 44 -8.95 -19.38 4.77
C LEU A 44 -8.39 -20.78 5.06
N ARG A 45 -7.06 -20.97 4.95
CA ARG A 45 -6.38 -22.22 5.30
C ARG A 45 -6.64 -22.60 6.75
N SER A 46 -6.49 -21.65 7.67
CA SER A 46 -6.73 -21.86 9.10
C SER A 46 -8.17 -22.22 9.42
N ALA A 47 -9.12 -21.75 8.60
CA ALA A 47 -10.54 -22.09 8.71
C ALA A 47 -10.93 -23.41 7.98
N GLY A 48 -9.96 -24.11 7.37
CA GLY A 48 -10.22 -25.34 6.60
C GLY A 48 -10.96 -25.09 5.28
N ARG A 49 -11.00 -23.83 4.78
CA ARG A 49 -11.67 -23.48 3.53
C ARG A 49 -10.72 -23.58 2.35
N GLY A 50 -11.11 -24.35 1.31
CA GLY A 50 -10.35 -24.45 0.08
C GLY A 50 -10.24 -23.11 -0.65
N PHE A 51 -9.05 -22.80 -1.14
CA PHE A 51 -8.78 -21.58 -1.90
C PHE A 51 -7.82 -21.83 -3.06
N ILE A 52 -7.81 -20.90 -4.02
CA ILE A 52 -6.84 -20.82 -5.10
C ILE A 52 -6.29 -19.38 -5.07
N LEU A 53 -4.98 -19.23 -4.84
CA LEU A 53 -4.30 -17.94 -4.84
C LEU A 53 -3.52 -17.78 -6.15
N VAL A 54 -3.83 -16.70 -6.90
CA VAL A 54 -3.17 -16.36 -8.17
C VAL A 54 -2.42 -15.04 -8.06
N GLU A 55 -1.25 -14.97 -8.69
CA GLU A 55 -0.40 -13.79 -8.74
C GLU A 55 0.08 -13.55 -10.17
N ALA A 56 0.06 -12.29 -10.61
CA ALA A 56 0.47 -11.92 -11.96
C ALA A 56 1.99 -11.97 -12.16
N ARG A 57 2.77 -11.73 -11.11
CA ARG A 57 4.24 -11.76 -11.11
C ARG A 57 4.77 -13.18 -10.92
N ASP A 58 6.06 -13.32 -11.10
CA ASP A 58 6.86 -14.51 -10.78
C ASP A 58 7.26 -14.60 -9.28
N ARG A 59 6.77 -13.70 -8.43
CA ARG A 59 7.06 -13.59 -7.00
C ARG A 59 5.86 -13.17 -6.18
N ILE A 60 5.85 -13.50 -4.91
CA ILE A 60 4.89 -13.02 -3.90
C ILE A 60 5.33 -11.70 -3.27
N GLY A 61 4.53 -11.14 -2.36
CA GLY A 61 4.82 -9.94 -1.57
C GLY A 61 4.30 -8.63 -2.18
N GLY A 62 4.06 -8.61 -3.51
CA GLY A 62 3.55 -7.41 -4.19
C GLY A 62 4.48 -6.21 -4.04
N ARG A 63 4.00 -5.13 -3.39
CA ARG A 63 4.76 -3.89 -3.11
C ARG A 63 5.62 -3.97 -1.83
N ALA A 64 5.56 -5.03 -1.04
CA ALA A 64 6.59 -5.41 -0.07
C ALA A 64 7.65 -6.22 -0.83
N PHE A 65 8.74 -5.56 -1.22
CA PHE A 65 9.75 -6.13 -2.08
C PHE A 65 11.14 -5.64 -1.74
N THR A 66 12.02 -6.58 -1.40
CA THR A 66 13.45 -6.34 -1.22
C THR A 66 14.15 -6.65 -2.55
N ASP A 67 14.70 -5.61 -3.19
CA ASP A 67 15.42 -5.71 -4.47
C ASP A 67 16.89 -6.02 -4.24
N THR A 68 17.43 -6.97 -4.99
CA THR A 68 18.84 -7.37 -4.95
C THR A 68 19.59 -7.06 -6.26
N ALA A 69 18.99 -6.29 -7.16
CA ALA A 69 19.57 -5.99 -8.48
C ALA A 69 20.90 -5.19 -8.39
N LEU A 70 21.14 -4.47 -7.30
CA LEU A 70 22.42 -3.79 -7.04
C LEU A 70 23.52 -4.75 -6.56
N GLY A 71 23.22 -6.03 -6.42
CA GLY A 71 24.09 -7.12 -5.94
C GLY A 71 23.58 -7.74 -4.64
N ALA A 72 23.87 -9.00 -4.42
CA ALA A 72 23.39 -9.76 -3.25
C ALA A 72 23.82 -9.16 -1.89
N ALA A 73 24.94 -8.43 -1.86
CA ALA A 73 25.43 -7.74 -0.66
C ALA A 73 24.78 -6.37 -0.45
N TYR A 74 23.98 -5.89 -1.39
CA TYR A 74 23.38 -4.55 -1.39
C TYR A 74 21.86 -4.60 -1.57
N PRO A 75 21.14 -5.49 -0.82
CA PRO A 75 19.69 -5.50 -0.87
C PRO A 75 19.15 -4.20 -0.29
N PHE A 76 18.04 -3.71 -0.86
CA PHE A 76 17.26 -2.61 -0.30
C PHE A 76 15.77 -2.85 -0.51
N ASP A 77 14.95 -2.34 0.40
CA ASP A 77 13.51 -2.44 0.25
C ASP A 77 13.05 -1.41 -0.78
N ALA A 78 12.84 -1.88 -2.01
CA ALA A 78 12.33 -1.10 -3.13
C ALA A 78 10.87 -0.65 -2.91
N GLY A 79 10.15 -1.32 -2.00
CA GLY A 79 8.81 -0.99 -1.55
C GLY A 79 8.76 -0.62 -0.08
N ALA A 80 7.87 -1.29 0.67
CA ALA A 80 7.73 -1.07 2.11
C ALA A 80 8.99 -1.47 2.89
N GLU A 81 9.36 -0.65 3.86
CA GLU A 81 10.55 -0.85 4.71
C GLU A 81 10.27 -0.64 6.20
N TYR A 82 9.15 0.02 6.54
CA TYR A 82 8.76 0.29 7.93
C TYR A 82 7.58 -0.56 8.38
N ILE A 83 7.68 -1.07 9.61
CA ILE A 83 6.53 -1.56 10.37
C ILE A 83 5.99 -0.36 11.13
N HIS A 84 5.01 0.35 10.55
CA HIS A 84 4.36 1.50 11.16
C HIS A 84 3.50 1.09 12.35
N TRP A 85 3.27 1.99 13.33
CA TRP A 85 2.41 1.77 14.51
C TRP A 85 2.62 0.38 15.14
N ALA A 86 3.89 0.07 15.43
CA ALA A 86 4.38 -1.26 15.83
C ALA A 86 3.64 -1.89 17.01
N GLU A 87 3.02 -1.09 17.88
CA GLU A 87 2.27 -1.51 19.06
C GLU A 87 1.07 -2.40 18.71
N ARG A 88 0.49 -2.20 17.52
CA ARG A 88 -0.68 -2.96 17.03
C ARG A 88 -0.46 -3.61 15.67
N ASN A 89 0.72 -3.42 15.08
CA ASN A 89 1.04 -3.97 13.77
C ASN A 89 1.36 -5.48 13.88
N PRO A 90 0.67 -6.36 13.12
CA PRO A 90 0.88 -7.79 13.20
C PRO A 90 2.31 -8.22 12.82
N TRP A 91 3.04 -7.38 12.06
CA TRP A 91 4.41 -7.68 11.65
C TRP A 91 5.47 -7.45 12.73
N ALA A 92 5.19 -6.62 13.74
CA ALA A 92 6.16 -6.37 14.81
C ALA A 92 6.54 -7.65 15.59
N PRO A 93 5.60 -8.47 16.10
CA PRO A 93 5.93 -9.74 16.71
C PRO A 93 6.52 -10.75 15.71
N ILE A 94 6.06 -10.78 14.45
CA ILE A 94 6.61 -11.67 13.41
C ILE A 94 8.07 -11.35 13.14
N ALA A 95 8.43 -10.08 12.96
CA ALA A 95 9.79 -9.64 12.72
C ALA A 95 10.72 -9.97 13.90
N ARG A 96 10.24 -9.75 15.14
CA ARG A 96 11.01 -10.13 16.35
C ARG A 96 11.23 -11.64 16.44
N ALA A 97 10.20 -12.46 16.15
CA ALA A 97 10.33 -13.93 16.15
C ALA A 97 11.29 -14.41 15.05
N ALA A 98 11.30 -13.76 13.90
CA ALA A 98 12.24 -14.03 12.81
C ALA A 98 13.65 -13.48 13.08
N LYS A 99 13.89 -12.79 14.20
CA LYS A 99 15.15 -12.13 14.55
C LYS A 99 15.61 -11.14 13.47
N ALA A 100 14.65 -10.44 12.86
CA ALA A 100 14.95 -9.40 11.88
C ALA A 100 15.81 -8.30 12.53
N ARG A 101 16.69 -7.69 11.73
CA ARG A 101 17.45 -6.52 12.16
C ARG A 101 16.55 -5.30 12.10
N PHE A 102 16.65 -4.47 13.12
CA PHE A 102 15.98 -3.17 13.17
C PHE A 102 17.03 -2.06 13.25
N ALA A 103 16.79 -0.94 12.55
CA ALA A 103 17.45 0.31 12.90
C ALA A 103 16.50 1.08 13.82
N GLY A 104 17.06 1.64 14.90
CA GLY A 104 16.31 2.49 15.80
C GLY A 104 16.07 3.86 15.15
N GLU A 105 15.07 4.58 15.64
CA GLU A 105 14.87 5.99 15.30
C GLU A 105 15.96 6.89 15.90
N GLU A 106 16.76 6.34 16.80
CA GLU A 106 17.90 6.99 17.41
C GLU A 106 18.99 7.28 16.37
N GLY A 107 18.98 8.49 15.86
CA GLY A 107 19.98 8.91 14.89
C GLY A 107 19.44 9.48 13.60
N TRP A 108 18.15 9.76 13.52
CA TRP A 108 17.57 10.56 12.45
C TRP A 108 18.09 12.02 12.52
N ALA A 109 19.40 12.19 12.72
CA ALA A 109 20.09 13.47 12.58
C ALA A 109 20.04 13.85 11.11
N ARG A 110 18.88 14.29 10.65
CA ARG A 110 18.64 14.68 9.27
C ARG A 110 19.39 15.96 8.99
N LYS A 111 20.41 15.86 8.18
CA LYS A 111 21.08 17.03 7.61
C LYS A 111 20.13 17.67 6.61
N LEU A 112 19.85 18.95 6.76
CA LEU A 112 19.08 19.72 5.79
C LEU A 112 20.03 20.43 4.84
N VAL A 113 19.90 20.14 3.55
CA VAL A 113 20.68 20.77 2.47
C VAL A 113 19.72 21.55 1.59
N ILE A 114 19.95 22.84 1.43
CA ILE A 114 19.14 23.75 0.60
C ILE A 114 20.00 24.27 -0.53
N ASP A 115 19.59 24.04 -1.78
CA ASP A 115 20.32 24.44 -3.00
C ASP A 115 21.81 24.06 -2.96
N GLY A 116 22.10 22.85 -2.47
CA GLY A 116 23.45 22.29 -2.42
C GLY A 116 24.34 22.79 -1.26
N ARG A 117 23.81 23.56 -0.31
CA ARG A 117 24.53 23.98 0.90
C ARG A 117 23.82 23.52 2.18
N PRO A 118 24.54 23.32 3.27
CA PRO A 118 23.91 23.11 4.57
C PRO A 118 22.96 24.24 4.92
N ALA A 119 21.82 23.88 5.49
CA ALA A 119 20.85 24.88 6.00
C ALA A 119 21.45 25.64 7.17
N THR A 120 21.12 26.94 7.25
CA THR A 120 21.45 27.78 8.40
C THR A 120 20.60 27.41 9.61
N GLU A 121 21.00 27.82 10.81
CA GLU A 121 20.20 27.66 12.03
C GLU A 121 18.80 28.26 11.91
N ALA A 122 18.68 29.44 11.26
CA ALA A 122 17.40 30.11 11.02
C ALA A 122 16.51 29.28 10.10
N GLU A 123 17.04 28.69 9.02
CA GLU A 123 16.29 27.80 8.11
C GLU A 123 15.84 26.52 8.82
N MET A 124 16.69 25.94 9.67
CA MET A 124 16.36 24.79 10.50
C MET A 124 15.27 25.14 11.53
N ALA A 125 15.34 26.32 12.16
CA ALA A 125 14.32 26.81 13.08
C ALA A 125 12.97 27.03 12.38
N ASN A 126 13.00 27.67 11.20
CA ASN A 126 11.79 27.87 10.39
C ASN A 126 11.14 26.55 9.98
N ARG A 127 11.96 25.57 9.58
CA ARG A 127 11.44 24.24 9.29
C ARG A 127 10.78 23.59 10.50
N ARG A 128 11.43 23.61 11.69
CA ARG A 128 10.83 23.10 12.94
C ARG A 128 9.52 23.81 13.26
N ALA A 129 9.48 25.14 13.12
CA ALA A 129 8.27 25.94 13.36
C ALA A 129 7.14 25.56 12.39
N GLY A 130 7.46 25.28 11.11
CA GLY A 130 6.49 24.84 10.11
C GLY A 130 5.85 23.47 10.45
N PHE A 131 6.62 22.57 11.05
CA PHE A 131 6.10 21.27 11.51
C PHE A 131 5.42 21.34 12.88
N SER A 132 5.75 22.35 13.69
CA SER A 132 5.13 22.55 15.02
C SER A 132 3.65 22.87 14.88
N GLY A 133 2.80 22.01 15.42
CA GLY A 133 1.34 22.19 15.36
C GLY A 133 0.71 21.85 13.99
N LEU A 134 1.50 21.35 13.04
CA LEU A 134 0.99 20.97 11.71
C LEU A 134 -0.16 19.98 11.81
N ASP A 135 -0.04 18.93 12.62
CA ASP A 135 -1.11 17.94 12.81
C ASP A 135 -2.42 18.56 13.26
N ALA A 136 -2.37 19.55 14.17
CA ALA A 136 -3.57 20.26 14.61
C ALA A 136 -4.21 21.13 13.50
N LEU A 137 -3.42 21.62 12.54
CA LEU A 137 -3.93 22.33 11.36
C LEU A 137 -4.53 21.36 10.33
N LEU A 138 -3.97 20.16 10.22
CA LEU A 138 -4.41 19.16 9.24
C LEU A 138 -5.68 18.41 9.66
N VAL A 139 -6.11 18.54 10.94
CA VAL A 139 -7.40 18.01 11.40
C VAL A 139 -8.55 18.88 10.84
N PRO A 140 -9.41 18.37 9.96
CA PRO A 140 -10.48 19.14 9.37
C PRO A 140 -11.59 19.41 10.38
N LYS A 141 -12.06 20.65 10.44
CA LYS A 141 -13.07 21.10 11.41
C LYS A 141 -14.51 21.06 10.89
N ALA A 142 -14.74 21.04 9.59
CA ALA A 142 -16.10 21.16 9.04
C ALA A 142 -16.31 20.46 7.67
N ALA A 143 -15.29 20.32 6.83
CA ALA A 143 -15.41 19.72 5.51
C ALA A 143 -14.15 18.93 5.18
N ASP A 144 -14.27 17.93 4.29
CA ASP A 144 -13.13 17.17 3.78
C ASP A 144 -12.40 18.01 2.71
N ILE A 145 -11.47 18.82 3.16
CA ILE A 145 -10.59 19.67 2.34
C ILE A 145 -9.25 18.98 2.09
N SER A 146 -8.44 19.55 1.19
CA SER A 146 -7.07 19.06 0.96
C SER A 146 -6.13 19.43 2.11
N LEU A 147 -5.01 18.67 2.22
CA LEU A 147 -3.92 19.01 3.15
C LEU A 147 -3.33 20.38 2.84
N ALA A 148 -3.28 20.79 1.56
CA ALA A 148 -2.79 22.11 1.16
C ALA A 148 -3.69 23.23 1.69
N GLU A 149 -5.01 23.10 1.55
CA GLU A 149 -5.99 24.07 2.07
C GLU A 149 -5.93 24.14 3.59
N ALA A 150 -5.88 23.01 4.29
CA ALA A 150 -5.76 22.93 5.74
C ALA A 150 -4.48 23.61 6.24
N ALA A 151 -3.33 23.34 5.61
CA ALA A 151 -2.04 23.94 5.96
C ALA A 151 -1.99 25.45 5.63
N GLY A 152 -2.75 25.91 4.64
CA GLY A 152 -2.85 27.33 4.25
C GLY A 152 -3.26 28.23 5.40
N ILE A 153 -4.04 27.72 6.36
CA ILE A 153 -4.44 28.43 7.58
C ILE A 153 -3.22 28.82 8.46
N GLY A 154 -2.19 27.96 8.47
CA GLY A 154 -0.96 28.16 9.24
C GLY A 154 0.11 29.01 8.53
N GLY A 155 -0.17 29.47 7.31
CA GLY A 155 0.73 30.32 6.52
C GLY A 155 1.85 29.55 5.78
N PRO A 156 2.80 30.27 5.15
CA PRO A 156 3.76 29.69 4.19
C PRO A 156 4.64 28.55 4.74
N MET A 157 5.04 28.64 6.02
CA MET A 157 5.88 27.60 6.63
C MET A 157 5.08 26.28 6.84
N ALA A 158 3.82 26.37 7.24
CA ALA A 158 2.94 25.20 7.37
C ALA A 158 2.66 24.57 6.00
N VAL A 159 2.43 25.36 4.96
CA VAL A 159 2.27 24.88 3.57
C VAL A 159 3.51 24.13 3.10
N GLN A 160 4.70 24.66 3.35
CA GLN A 160 5.94 23.99 2.99
C GLN A 160 6.14 22.67 3.78
N ALA A 161 5.82 22.67 5.07
CA ALA A 161 5.89 21.48 5.91
C ALA A 161 4.90 20.39 5.45
N ALA A 162 3.64 20.79 5.17
CA ALA A 162 2.61 19.90 4.63
C ALA A 162 3.02 19.28 3.28
N ALA A 163 3.62 20.06 2.39
CA ALA A 163 4.14 19.56 1.12
C ALA A 163 5.26 18.53 1.32
N GLY A 164 6.17 18.76 2.26
CA GLY A 164 7.22 17.80 2.61
C GLY A 164 6.66 16.52 3.22
N LEU A 165 5.73 16.64 4.17
CA LEU A 165 5.03 15.51 4.79
C LEU A 165 4.27 14.70 3.74
N SER A 166 3.43 15.35 2.95
CA SER A 166 2.57 14.68 1.97
C SER A 166 3.41 13.91 0.93
N ARG A 167 4.44 14.52 0.36
CA ARG A 167 5.30 13.88 -0.64
C ARG A 167 6.11 12.72 -0.07
N LEU A 168 6.70 12.88 1.14
CA LEU A 168 7.60 11.88 1.72
C LEU A 168 6.90 10.80 2.55
N SER A 169 5.67 11.01 3.00
CA SER A 169 4.92 10.03 3.77
C SER A 169 3.72 9.48 3.03
N LEU A 170 3.01 10.32 2.25
CA LEU A 170 1.80 9.93 1.55
C LEU A 170 2.02 9.72 0.04
N GLY A 171 3.22 10.02 -0.47
CA GLY A 171 3.57 9.83 -1.88
C GLY A 171 2.79 10.72 -2.85
N GLU A 172 2.20 11.82 -2.37
CA GLU A 172 1.33 12.67 -3.18
C GLU A 172 1.51 14.15 -2.84
N ASP A 173 1.17 15.03 -3.77
CA ASP A 173 1.13 16.46 -3.51
C ASP A 173 -0.09 16.80 -2.65
N PRO A 174 0.05 17.73 -1.69
CA PRO A 174 -0.94 17.94 -0.61
C PRO A 174 -2.30 18.44 -1.10
N GLU A 175 -2.39 19.01 -2.32
CA GLU A 175 -3.64 19.46 -2.95
C GLU A 175 -4.57 18.30 -3.29
N ARG A 176 -4.04 17.07 -3.37
CA ARG A 176 -4.76 15.87 -3.82
C ARG A 176 -5.05 14.88 -2.70
N VAL A 177 -4.71 15.21 -1.46
CA VAL A 177 -4.89 14.34 -0.29
C VAL A 177 -5.97 14.89 0.63
N SER A 178 -6.94 14.06 0.99
CA SER A 178 -7.98 14.36 1.97
C SER A 178 -7.38 14.56 3.37
N ALA A 179 -7.67 15.68 4.00
CA ALA A 179 -7.29 15.93 5.38
C ALA A 179 -8.06 15.06 6.37
N VAL A 180 -9.32 14.71 6.07
CA VAL A 180 -10.13 13.77 6.89
C VAL A 180 -9.54 12.36 6.86
N ASP A 181 -9.13 11.87 5.69
CA ASP A 181 -8.52 10.55 5.59
C ASP A 181 -7.16 10.52 6.30
N TYR A 182 -6.36 11.59 6.16
CA TYR A 182 -5.09 11.72 6.86
C TYR A 182 -5.24 11.64 8.39
N ASP A 183 -6.21 12.35 8.96
CA ASP A 183 -6.49 12.36 10.40
C ASP A 183 -6.91 10.97 10.93
N ARG A 184 -7.51 10.12 10.09
CA ARG A 184 -7.90 8.75 10.43
C ARG A 184 -6.73 7.76 10.45
N LEU A 185 -5.58 8.11 9.90
CA LEU A 185 -4.44 7.21 9.85
C LEU A 185 -3.86 6.97 11.25
N TRP A 186 -3.50 5.74 11.52
CA TRP A 186 -2.92 5.40 12.83
C TRP A 186 -1.50 5.94 12.95
N SER A 187 -1.24 6.55 14.09
CA SER A 187 0.08 6.90 14.58
C SER A 187 0.62 5.83 15.54
N GLY A 188 1.91 5.83 15.78
CA GLY A 188 2.59 4.92 16.69
C GLY A 188 4.09 4.85 16.38
N THR A 189 4.80 3.93 17.02
CA THR A 189 6.22 3.71 16.78
C THR A 189 6.44 3.06 15.42
N ASP A 190 7.36 3.60 14.64
CA ASP A 190 7.81 3.03 13.38
C ASP A 190 9.12 2.24 13.59
N LEU A 191 9.15 0.99 13.12
CA LEU A 191 10.34 0.16 13.15
C LEU A 191 10.89 0.00 11.74
N TRP A 192 12.09 0.49 11.49
CA TRP A 192 12.78 0.27 10.24
C TRP A 192 13.39 -1.14 10.23
N VAL A 193 13.02 -1.96 9.25
CA VAL A 193 13.35 -3.40 9.18
C VAL A 193 14.28 -3.66 8.01
N ASP A 194 15.36 -4.38 8.24
CA ASP A 194 16.28 -4.83 7.20
C ASP A 194 15.64 -5.95 6.37
N GLY A 195 15.26 -5.65 5.12
CA GLY A 195 14.67 -6.62 4.22
C GLY A 195 13.20 -6.97 4.56
N TYR A 196 12.36 -5.96 4.81
CA TYR A 196 10.94 -6.16 5.13
C TYR A 196 10.19 -6.92 4.03
N GLY A 197 10.47 -6.63 2.73
CA GLY A 197 9.89 -7.38 1.62
C GLY A 197 10.27 -8.87 1.65
N ALA A 198 11.53 -9.18 1.94
CA ALA A 198 12.01 -10.55 2.09
C ALA A 198 11.37 -11.25 3.30
N LEU A 199 11.18 -10.56 4.42
CA LEU A 199 10.48 -11.07 5.59
C LEU A 199 9.03 -11.46 5.27
N VAL A 200 8.30 -10.62 4.53
CA VAL A 200 6.94 -10.91 4.08
C VAL A 200 6.90 -12.16 3.20
N ALA A 201 7.79 -12.25 2.22
CA ALA A 201 7.87 -13.41 1.34
C ALA A 201 8.23 -14.69 2.10
N HIS A 202 9.18 -14.62 3.03
CA HIS A 202 9.58 -15.76 3.86
C HIS A 202 8.44 -16.24 4.78
N HIS A 203 7.72 -15.33 5.42
CA HIS A 203 6.63 -15.67 6.34
C HIS A 203 5.49 -16.47 5.68
N PHE A 204 5.24 -16.23 4.40
CA PHE A 204 4.17 -16.89 3.65
C PHE A 204 4.69 -17.89 2.59
N ALA A 205 5.94 -18.29 2.66
CA ALA A 205 6.59 -19.15 1.66
C ALA A 205 5.93 -20.54 1.49
N ASP A 206 5.21 -21.02 2.49
CA ASP A 206 4.50 -22.31 2.50
C ASP A 206 3.10 -22.27 1.88
N LEU A 207 2.60 -21.09 1.47
CA LEU A 207 1.31 -20.97 0.82
C LEU A 207 1.40 -21.38 -0.67
N PRO A 208 0.46 -22.19 -1.16
CA PRO A 208 0.41 -22.53 -2.58
C PRO A 208 -0.06 -21.32 -3.40
N VAL A 209 0.81 -20.78 -4.25
CA VAL A 209 0.54 -19.64 -5.13
C VAL A 209 0.77 -20.03 -6.57
N ARG A 210 -0.17 -19.68 -7.46
CA ARG A 210 0.02 -19.77 -8.91
C ARG A 210 0.62 -18.45 -9.40
N LEU A 211 1.92 -18.44 -9.59
CA LEU A 211 2.68 -17.30 -10.12
C LEU A 211 2.54 -17.19 -11.64
N GLY A 212 2.84 -16.01 -12.20
CA GLY A 212 2.73 -15.75 -13.64
C GLY A 212 1.30 -15.90 -14.19
N CYS A 213 0.30 -15.69 -13.35
CA CYS A 213 -1.10 -15.98 -13.62
C CYS A 213 -1.98 -14.71 -13.47
N PRO A 214 -1.82 -13.70 -14.35
CA PRO A 214 -2.61 -12.47 -14.30
C PRO A 214 -4.10 -12.73 -14.50
N VAL A 215 -4.96 -12.04 -13.74
CA VAL A 215 -6.41 -12.06 -13.91
C VAL A 215 -6.81 -10.93 -14.86
N HIS A 216 -7.66 -11.25 -15.84
CA HIS A 216 -8.14 -10.31 -16.86
C HIS A 216 -9.62 -9.97 -16.71
N ALA A 217 -10.44 -10.94 -16.26
CA ALA A 217 -11.87 -10.72 -16.08
C ALA A 217 -12.44 -11.54 -14.92
N ILE A 218 -13.49 -11.01 -14.30
CA ILE A 218 -14.27 -11.62 -13.23
C ILE A 218 -15.74 -11.52 -13.61
N ASP A 219 -16.33 -12.66 -13.96
CA ASP A 219 -17.77 -12.76 -14.24
C ASP A 219 -18.49 -13.33 -13.00
N TRP A 220 -19.31 -12.48 -12.40
CA TRP A 220 -20.11 -12.79 -11.21
C TRP A 220 -21.62 -12.79 -11.49
N SER A 221 -22.04 -12.87 -12.79
CA SER A 221 -23.44 -12.91 -13.21
C SER A 221 -24.13 -14.24 -12.86
N GLY A 222 -23.38 -15.35 -12.90
CA GLY A 222 -23.88 -16.70 -12.66
C GLY A 222 -24.04 -17.05 -11.18
N GLN A 223 -24.30 -18.32 -10.88
CA GLN A 223 -24.35 -18.87 -9.52
C GLN A 223 -22.94 -18.89 -8.90
N ASP A 224 -21.95 -19.31 -9.66
CA ASP A 224 -20.54 -19.26 -9.32
C ASP A 224 -19.86 -18.06 -9.98
N VAL A 225 -18.70 -17.65 -9.44
CA VAL A 225 -17.84 -16.63 -10.03
C VAL A 225 -16.87 -17.31 -10.99
N ARG A 226 -16.82 -16.83 -12.23
CA ARG A 226 -15.87 -17.26 -13.23
C ARG A 226 -14.74 -16.23 -13.34
N ILE A 227 -13.49 -16.68 -13.25
CA ILE A 227 -12.31 -15.82 -13.29
C ILE A 227 -11.45 -16.22 -14.47
N GLU A 228 -11.22 -15.30 -15.41
CA GLU A 228 -10.34 -15.48 -16.57
C GLU A 228 -8.94 -15.03 -16.23
N THR A 229 -7.98 -15.94 -16.38
CA THR A 229 -6.58 -15.70 -16.04
C THR A 229 -5.67 -16.07 -17.21
N GLY A 230 -4.44 -15.59 -17.18
CA GLY A 230 -3.40 -16.02 -18.13
C GLY A 230 -3.07 -17.51 -18.07
N CYS A 231 -3.52 -18.23 -17.02
CA CYS A 231 -3.32 -19.66 -16.81
C CYS A 231 -4.58 -20.50 -17.07
N GLY A 232 -5.62 -19.91 -17.66
CA GLY A 232 -6.91 -20.55 -17.90
C GLY A 232 -8.02 -20.00 -17.01
N THR A 233 -9.22 -20.57 -17.15
CA THR A 233 -10.41 -20.13 -16.42
C THR A 233 -10.56 -20.88 -15.10
N LEU A 234 -10.89 -20.15 -14.04
CA LEU A 234 -11.20 -20.67 -12.71
C LEU A 234 -12.68 -20.45 -12.38
N THR A 235 -13.25 -21.37 -11.60
CA THR A 235 -14.62 -21.25 -11.06
C THR A 235 -14.53 -21.24 -9.54
N ALA A 236 -15.26 -20.32 -8.88
CA ALA A 236 -15.19 -20.09 -7.46
C ALA A 236 -16.57 -19.82 -6.83
N ALA A 237 -16.74 -20.15 -5.56
CA ALA A 237 -17.90 -19.74 -4.77
C ALA A 237 -17.89 -18.22 -4.48
N ALA A 238 -16.69 -17.66 -4.33
CA ALA A 238 -16.45 -16.23 -4.12
C ALA A 238 -15.04 -15.86 -4.58
N VAL A 239 -14.79 -14.57 -4.82
CA VAL A 239 -13.49 -14.03 -5.15
C VAL A 239 -13.10 -12.90 -4.18
N ILE A 240 -11.83 -12.91 -3.71
CA ILE A 240 -11.21 -11.81 -2.98
C ILE A 240 -10.23 -11.11 -3.93
N VAL A 241 -10.50 -9.86 -4.24
CA VAL A 241 -9.71 -9.04 -5.16
C VAL A 241 -8.78 -8.16 -4.33
N THR A 242 -7.46 -8.40 -4.41
CA THR A 242 -6.45 -7.67 -3.64
C THR A 242 -5.48 -6.88 -4.53
N VAL A 243 -5.83 -6.68 -5.80
CA VAL A 243 -5.03 -5.90 -6.73
C VAL A 243 -5.05 -4.41 -6.36
N PRO A 244 -3.98 -3.65 -6.64
CA PRO A 244 -3.94 -2.22 -6.35
C PRO A 244 -5.05 -1.43 -7.04
N VAL A 245 -5.52 -0.36 -6.39
CA VAL A 245 -6.54 0.55 -6.95
C VAL A 245 -6.15 1.06 -8.34
N GLY A 246 -4.86 1.34 -8.59
CA GLY A 246 -4.38 1.75 -9.91
C GLY A 246 -4.69 0.72 -11.01
N VAL A 247 -4.55 -0.56 -10.70
CA VAL A 247 -4.84 -1.67 -11.62
C VAL A 247 -6.34 -1.76 -11.90
N LEU A 248 -7.20 -1.59 -10.88
CA LEU A 248 -8.66 -1.55 -11.02
C LEU A 248 -9.11 -0.36 -11.86
N LYS A 249 -8.62 0.84 -11.56
CA LYS A 249 -8.96 2.08 -12.29
C LYS A 249 -8.48 2.08 -13.75
N ALA A 250 -7.39 1.38 -14.03
CA ALA A 250 -6.90 1.20 -15.39
C ALA A 250 -7.69 0.14 -16.20
N GLY A 251 -8.73 -0.47 -15.60
CA GLY A 251 -9.56 -1.47 -16.28
C GLY A 251 -8.80 -2.75 -16.62
N ARG A 252 -7.70 -3.06 -15.90
CA ARG A 252 -6.90 -4.27 -16.18
C ARG A 252 -7.62 -5.55 -15.77
N VAL A 253 -8.65 -5.43 -14.92
CA VAL A 253 -9.57 -6.51 -14.55
C VAL A 253 -10.98 -6.07 -14.92
N ALA A 254 -11.59 -6.72 -15.88
CA ALA A 254 -12.98 -6.47 -16.29
C ALA A 254 -13.95 -7.18 -15.34
N PHE A 255 -15.11 -6.55 -15.07
CA PHE A 255 -16.17 -7.14 -14.23
C PHE A 255 -17.45 -7.29 -15.04
N THR A 256 -18.05 -8.47 -14.96
CA THR A 256 -19.36 -8.78 -15.59
C THR A 256 -20.29 -9.37 -14.52
N PRO A 257 -21.44 -8.76 -14.22
CA PRO A 257 -21.84 -7.40 -14.63
C PRO A 257 -20.85 -6.32 -14.19
N ALA A 258 -20.99 -5.10 -14.72
CA ALA A 258 -20.20 -3.95 -14.23
C ALA A 258 -20.38 -3.77 -12.72
N LEU A 259 -19.37 -3.25 -12.05
CA LEU A 259 -19.44 -2.94 -10.62
C LEU A 259 -20.58 -1.97 -10.33
N PRO A 260 -21.29 -2.10 -9.20
CA PRO A 260 -22.33 -1.17 -8.80
C PRO A 260 -21.83 0.28 -8.76
N ALA A 261 -22.70 1.24 -9.02
CA ALA A 261 -22.36 2.65 -9.03
C ALA A 261 -21.74 3.12 -7.69
N SER A 262 -22.16 2.58 -6.56
CA SER A 262 -21.58 2.86 -5.25
C SER A 262 -20.12 2.40 -5.13
N THR A 263 -19.80 1.21 -5.64
CA THR A 263 -18.44 0.66 -5.68
C THR A 263 -17.56 1.46 -6.63
N GLN A 264 -18.11 1.85 -7.81
CA GLN A 264 -17.40 2.67 -8.76
C GLN A 264 -17.10 4.06 -8.17
N ALA A 265 -18.05 4.70 -7.50
CA ALA A 265 -17.85 5.98 -6.83
C ALA A 265 -16.80 5.91 -5.71
N ALA A 266 -16.73 4.77 -4.98
CA ALA A 266 -15.67 4.53 -4.02
C ALA A 266 -14.28 4.43 -4.68
N LEU A 267 -14.17 3.70 -5.79
CA LEU A 267 -12.94 3.64 -6.59
C LEU A 267 -12.53 5.01 -7.14
N ASP A 268 -13.49 5.81 -7.58
CA ASP A 268 -13.23 7.16 -8.12
C ASP A 268 -12.68 8.11 -7.06
N GLY A 269 -13.12 7.95 -5.79
CA GLY A 269 -12.61 8.70 -4.64
C GLY A 269 -11.21 8.30 -4.20
N LEU A 270 -10.71 7.15 -4.66
CA LEU A 270 -9.34 6.69 -4.38
C LEU A 270 -8.40 7.07 -5.53
N ARG A 271 -7.16 7.39 -5.16
CA ARG A 271 -6.06 7.69 -6.09
C ARG A 271 -4.84 6.86 -5.72
N MET A 272 -3.94 6.62 -6.69
CA MET A 272 -2.62 6.08 -6.37
C MET A 272 -1.64 7.22 -6.17
N GLY A 273 -0.94 7.22 -5.07
CA GLY A 273 0.24 8.03 -4.85
C GLY A 273 1.41 7.54 -5.71
N ALA A 274 2.40 8.39 -5.85
CA ALA A 274 3.66 8.04 -6.48
C ALA A 274 4.78 8.29 -5.47
N TYR A 275 5.19 7.25 -4.77
CA TYR A 275 6.40 7.22 -3.95
C TYR A 275 7.42 6.33 -4.64
N THR A 276 8.62 6.84 -4.81
CA THR A 276 9.67 6.11 -5.53
C THR A 276 10.96 6.14 -4.74
N LYS A 277 11.74 5.07 -4.90
CA LYS A 277 13.06 4.92 -4.31
C LYS A 277 14.10 4.75 -5.41
N ILE A 278 15.25 5.37 -5.24
CA ILE A 278 16.39 5.21 -6.13
C ILE A 278 17.58 4.76 -5.28
N GLY A 279 17.93 3.48 -5.38
CA GLY A 279 19.10 2.91 -4.72
C GLY A 279 20.37 3.28 -5.53
N LEU A 280 21.39 3.80 -4.86
CA LEU A 280 22.71 4.10 -5.44
C LEU A 280 23.76 3.30 -4.66
N ARG A 281 24.40 2.33 -5.33
CA ARG A 281 25.54 1.60 -4.76
C ARG A 281 26.78 2.44 -4.89
N LEU A 282 27.51 2.58 -3.79
CA LEU A 282 28.72 3.39 -3.73
C LEU A 282 29.96 2.51 -3.60
N ASP A 283 31.06 2.97 -4.18
CA ASP A 283 32.39 2.41 -3.94
C ASP A 283 32.93 2.92 -2.59
N PRO A 284 33.04 2.06 -1.56
CA PRO A 284 33.47 2.48 -0.22
C PRO A 284 34.92 2.96 -0.17
N ALA A 285 35.72 2.63 -1.18
CA ALA A 285 37.12 3.14 -1.26
C ALA A 285 37.18 4.61 -1.68
N LYS A 286 36.13 5.10 -2.35
CA LYS A 286 36.04 6.49 -2.81
C LYS A 286 35.24 7.37 -1.87
N LEU A 287 34.17 6.86 -1.30
CA LEU A 287 33.27 7.62 -0.45
C LEU A 287 32.55 6.73 0.57
N ASP A 288 32.65 7.09 1.85
CA ASP A 288 31.79 6.50 2.90
C ASP A 288 30.65 7.50 3.24
N PRO A 289 29.40 7.20 2.86
CA PRO A 289 28.28 8.06 3.13
C PRO A 289 27.92 8.18 4.63
N ALA A 290 28.44 7.30 5.48
CA ALA A 290 28.22 7.35 6.93
C ALA A 290 28.72 8.64 7.59
N THR A 291 29.65 9.34 6.96
CA THR A 291 30.21 10.60 7.49
C THR A 291 29.22 11.75 7.55
N VAL A 292 28.10 11.64 6.86
CA VAL A 292 27.08 12.71 6.74
C VAL A 292 25.81 12.43 7.51
N GLY A 293 25.46 11.14 7.69
CA GLY A 293 24.14 10.72 8.19
C GLY A 293 23.04 11.02 7.17
N ASP A 294 21.81 10.67 7.53
CA ASP A 294 20.66 10.87 6.64
C ASP A 294 20.41 12.35 6.35
N ALA A 295 20.03 12.65 5.11
CA ALA A 295 19.92 14.00 4.62
C ALA A 295 18.61 14.27 3.88
N VAL A 296 18.06 15.47 4.08
CA VAL A 296 16.96 16.02 3.28
C VAL A 296 17.53 17.07 2.34
N SER A 297 17.38 16.85 1.04
CA SER A 297 17.75 17.80 -0.01
C SER A 297 16.52 18.57 -0.46
N LEU A 298 16.56 19.90 -0.32
CA LEU A 298 15.56 20.82 -0.83
C LEU A 298 16.17 21.64 -1.97
N ALA A 299 15.40 21.85 -3.04
CA ALA A 299 15.70 22.88 -4.02
C ALA A 299 14.70 24.03 -3.82
N LYS A 300 15.15 25.29 -3.93
CA LYS A 300 14.28 26.47 -3.79
C LYS A 300 13.16 26.39 -4.85
N GLY A 301 11.91 26.32 -4.37
CA GLY A 301 10.76 26.09 -5.25
C GLY A 301 10.71 24.72 -5.92
N GLY A 302 11.58 23.78 -5.52
CA GLY A 302 11.68 22.45 -6.08
C GLY A 302 11.30 21.33 -5.09
N PRO A 303 11.45 20.07 -5.55
CA PRO A 303 11.02 18.90 -4.78
C PRO A 303 11.94 18.60 -3.60
N THR A 304 11.37 17.96 -2.59
CA THR A 304 12.08 17.38 -1.46
C THR A 304 12.51 15.96 -1.79
N ILE A 305 13.78 15.65 -1.56
CA ILE A 305 14.33 14.29 -1.66
C ILE A 305 14.96 13.94 -0.30
N TYR A 306 14.58 12.80 0.24
CA TYR A 306 15.17 12.26 1.46
C TYR A 306 16.16 11.16 1.09
N PHE A 307 17.38 11.24 1.63
CA PHE A 307 18.44 10.26 1.44
C PHE A 307 18.69 9.48 2.72
N GLU A 308 18.53 8.17 2.64
CA GLU A 308 19.03 7.22 3.62
C GLU A 308 20.48 6.93 3.30
N MET A 309 21.35 7.23 4.25
CA MET A 309 22.80 7.05 4.07
C MET A 309 23.25 5.76 4.76
N LYS A 310 23.86 4.85 3.98
CA LYS A 310 24.43 3.59 4.48
C LYS A 310 23.44 2.73 5.27
N PRO A 311 22.21 2.47 4.72
CA PRO A 311 21.18 1.69 5.40
C PRO A 311 21.74 0.34 5.85
N PHE A 312 21.57 0.04 7.13
CA PHE A 312 22.08 -1.18 7.78
C PHE A 312 23.58 -1.45 7.56
N GLY A 313 24.38 -0.39 7.39
CA GLY A 313 25.85 -0.46 7.23
C GLY A 313 26.33 -0.80 5.82
N ARG A 314 25.46 -0.85 4.81
CA ARG A 314 25.83 -1.13 3.41
C ARG A 314 26.37 0.11 2.72
N SER A 315 27.35 -0.04 1.81
CA SER A 315 27.81 1.06 0.92
C SER A 315 26.77 1.36 -0.15
N LEU A 316 25.65 1.84 0.31
CA LEU A 316 24.43 2.13 -0.41
C LEU A 316 23.85 3.45 0.12
N THR A 317 23.21 4.22 -0.74
CA THR A 317 22.28 5.29 -0.33
C THR A 317 20.98 5.13 -1.09
N VAL A 318 19.87 5.47 -0.46
CA VAL A 318 18.55 5.39 -1.08
C VAL A 318 17.92 6.77 -1.08
N ALA A 319 17.65 7.29 -2.27
CA ALA A 319 16.90 8.53 -2.46
C ALA A 319 15.40 8.23 -2.49
N ASN A 320 14.64 8.89 -1.63
CA ASN A 320 13.21 8.75 -1.45
C ASN A 320 12.50 10.02 -1.88
N LEU A 321 11.49 9.92 -2.71
CA LEU A 321 10.71 11.05 -3.21
C LEU A 321 9.29 10.66 -3.60
N GLY A 322 8.38 11.64 -3.56
CA GLY A 322 6.96 11.42 -3.88
C GLY A 322 6.36 12.54 -4.72
N GLY A 323 5.08 12.37 -5.06
CA GLY A 323 4.30 13.33 -5.84
C GLY A 323 4.65 13.34 -7.33
N ASP A 324 4.47 14.50 -7.98
CA ASP A 324 4.62 14.62 -9.44
C ASP A 324 6.06 14.33 -9.90
N LEU A 325 7.09 14.71 -9.13
CA LEU A 325 8.47 14.37 -9.48
C LEU A 325 8.68 12.85 -9.57
N ALA A 326 8.11 12.07 -8.63
CA ALA A 326 8.22 10.62 -8.68
C ALA A 326 7.54 10.04 -9.92
N ARG A 327 6.38 10.59 -10.33
CA ARG A 327 5.70 10.22 -11.57
C ARG A 327 6.56 10.47 -12.79
N ASP A 328 7.15 11.66 -12.87
CA ASP A 328 7.95 12.07 -14.00
C ASP A 328 9.24 11.25 -14.13
N LEU A 329 9.90 10.96 -13.00
CA LEU A 329 11.08 10.10 -13.01
C LEU A 329 10.76 8.66 -13.38
N CYS A 330 9.66 8.10 -12.90
CA CYS A 330 9.22 6.77 -13.33
C CYS A 330 8.96 6.72 -14.85
N ARG A 331 8.40 7.77 -15.43
CA ARG A 331 8.17 7.87 -16.90
C ARG A 331 9.48 8.09 -17.67
N ALA A 332 10.36 8.89 -17.14
CA ALA A 332 11.67 9.15 -17.75
C ALA A 332 12.60 7.94 -17.70
N GLY A 333 12.37 7.02 -16.77
CA GLY A 333 13.08 5.77 -16.63
C GLY A 333 14.30 5.82 -15.71
N GLU A 334 14.91 4.65 -15.51
CA GLU A 334 15.97 4.40 -14.52
C GLU A 334 17.17 5.31 -14.70
N ALA A 335 17.65 5.48 -15.93
CA ALA A 335 18.84 6.31 -16.20
C ALA A 335 18.65 7.77 -15.76
N ALA A 336 17.50 8.37 -16.06
CA ALA A 336 17.18 9.74 -15.65
C ALA A 336 17.02 9.87 -14.13
N ALA A 337 16.37 8.89 -13.50
CA ALA A 337 16.19 8.86 -12.06
C ALA A 337 17.52 8.74 -11.32
N VAL A 338 18.39 7.83 -11.76
CA VAL A 338 19.74 7.64 -11.20
C VAL A 338 20.59 8.89 -11.39
N ALA A 339 20.55 9.53 -12.57
CA ALA A 339 21.26 10.76 -12.81
C ALA A 339 20.83 11.88 -11.87
N LEU A 340 19.51 12.10 -11.69
CA LEU A 340 19.01 13.12 -10.76
C LEU A 340 19.44 12.81 -9.30
N ALA A 341 19.28 11.56 -8.85
CA ALA A 341 19.67 11.18 -7.50
C ALA A 341 21.17 11.38 -7.27
N THR A 342 22.01 11.05 -8.26
CA THR A 342 23.47 11.29 -8.21
C THR A 342 23.78 12.78 -8.11
N GLU A 343 23.16 13.64 -8.93
CA GLU A 343 23.38 15.09 -8.85
C GLU A 343 23.00 15.66 -7.49
N ARG A 344 21.91 15.17 -6.90
CA ARG A 344 21.47 15.57 -5.55
C ARG A 344 22.41 15.06 -4.46
N LEU A 345 22.95 13.85 -4.65
CA LEU A 345 23.96 13.29 -3.74
C LEU A 345 25.27 14.09 -3.80
N VAL A 346 25.71 14.49 -5.00
CA VAL A 346 26.85 15.38 -5.19
C VAL A 346 26.68 16.72 -4.47
N ALA A 347 25.48 17.29 -4.49
CA ALA A 347 25.18 18.51 -3.76
C ALA A 347 25.27 18.35 -2.22
N ILE A 348 25.15 17.13 -1.70
CA ILE A 348 25.23 16.81 -0.26
C ILE A 348 26.66 16.46 0.17
N LEU A 349 27.35 15.64 -0.64
CA LEU A 349 28.62 15.00 -0.28
C LEU A 349 29.83 15.58 -1.00
N GLY A 350 29.61 16.43 -2.02
CA GLY A 350 30.69 16.97 -2.85
C GLY A 350 30.92 16.19 -4.15
N ALA A 351 31.83 16.69 -4.99
CA ALA A 351 32.03 16.19 -6.35
C ALA A 351 32.43 14.70 -6.42
N ASP A 352 33.20 14.23 -5.44
CA ASP A 352 33.69 12.85 -5.38
C ASP A 352 32.56 11.82 -5.32
N ALA A 353 31.34 12.23 -4.88
CA ALA A 353 30.16 11.38 -4.84
C ALA A 353 29.78 10.88 -6.24
N ARG A 354 30.02 11.65 -7.30
CA ARG A 354 29.74 11.26 -8.68
C ARG A 354 30.51 10.01 -9.08
N ASP A 355 31.83 10.03 -8.82
CA ASP A 355 32.75 8.95 -9.19
C ASP A 355 32.60 7.72 -8.25
N ALA A 356 32.00 7.93 -7.08
CA ALA A 356 31.72 6.88 -6.13
C ALA A 356 30.46 6.08 -6.48
N VAL A 357 29.50 6.63 -7.23
CA VAL A 357 28.30 5.90 -7.67
C VAL A 357 28.68 4.90 -8.76
N VAL A 358 28.59 3.60 -8.44
CA VAL A 358 28.99 2.51 -9.35
C VAL A 358 27.81 1.76 -9.96
N ALA A 359 26.63 1.89 -9.40
CA ALA A 359 25.38 1.34 -9.95
C ALA A 359 24.17 2.07 -9.35
N GLY A 360 23.06 2.10 -10.09
CA GLY A 360 21.82 2.67 -9.62
C GLY A 360 20.61 1.81 -9.99
N ARG A 361 19.52 1.92 -9.21
CA ARG A 361 18.29 1.17 -9.41
C ARG A 361 17.08 2.02 -9.07
N LEU A 362 16.09 2.06 -9.96
CA LEU A 362 14.80 2.73 -9.76
C LEU A 362 13.70 1.74 -9.33
N ALA A 363 13.03 2.01 -8.22
CA ALA A 363 11.80 1.33 -7.84
C ALA A 363 10.58 2.00 -8.50
N GLY A 364 10.37 1.75 -9.79
CA GLY A 364 9.42 2.47 -10.63
C GLY A 364 7.96 2.03 -10.48
N TRP A 365 7.39 2.04 -9.27
CA TRP A 365 6.01 1.57 -9.00
C TRP A 365 4.92 2.25 -9.82
N TRP A 366 5.13 3.52 -10.22
CA TRP A 366 4.16 4.27 -11.01
C TRP A 366 3.93 3.69 -12.41
N THR A 367 4.98 3.18 -13.04
CA THR A 367 4.94 2.58 -14.39
C THR A 367 4.89 1.06 -14.37
N ASP A 368 4.95 0.45 -13.20
CA ASP A 368 4.82 -1.00 -13.04
C ASP A 368 3.39 -1.44 -13.39
N PRO A 369 3.20 -2.40 -14.33
CA PRO A 369 1.88 -2.76 -14.86
C PRO A 369 0.96 -3.41 -13.83
N TYR A 370 1.51 -3.96 -12.74
CA TYR A 370 0.75 -4.64 -11.69
C TYR A 370 0.67 -3.83 -10.39
N ALA A 371 1.13 -2.57 -10.39
CA ALA A 371 1.00 -1.66 -9.27
C ALA A 371 0.32 -0.35 -9.68
N LEU A 372 0.80 0.32 -10.73
CA LEU A 372 0.33 1.60 -11.24
C LEU A 372 0.25 2.67 -10.14
N GLY A 373 1.29 2.70 -9.30
CA GLY A 373 1.46 3.61 -8.16
C GLY A 373 2.01 2.92 -6.90
N SER A 374 2.31 3.72 -5.88
CA SER A 374 2.92 3.23 -4.63
C SER A 374 1.89 2.70 -3.65
N TYR A 375 0.94 3.51 -3.22
CA TYR A 375 -0.16 3.15 -2.32
C TYR A 375 -1.35 4.08 -2.54
N ALA A 376 -2.53 3.68 -2.02
CA ALA A 376 -3.77 4.40 -2.26
C ALA A 376 -3.99 5.54 -1.25
N ILE A 377 -4.32 6.71 -1.74
CA ILE A 377 -4.76 7.88 -0.99
C ILE A 377 -6.22 8.19 -1.30
N VAL A 378 -6.87 8.93 -0.43
CA VAL A 378 -8.23 9.44 -0.65
C VAL A 378 -8.16 10.87 -1.17
N ALA A 379 -8.93 11.16 -2.21
CA ALA A 379 -9.10 12.51 -2.72
C ALA A 379 -9.96 13.36 -1.77
N PRO A 380 -9.74 14.68 -1.69
CA PRO A 380 -10.61 15.58 -0.92
C PRO A 380 -12.08 15.40 -1.31
N GLY A 381 -12.99 15.45 -0.34
CA GLY A 381 -14.42 15.23 -0.54
C GLY A 381 -14.86 13.75 -0.62
N HIS A 382 -13.94 12.79 -0.45
CA HIS A 382 -14.20 11.35 -0.58
C HIS A 382 -13.79 10.52 0.64
N ALA A 383 -13.80 11.10 1.85
CA ALA A 383 -13.32 10.46 3.08
C ALA A 383 -13.92 9.07 3.37
N GLU A 384 -15.08 8.74 2.82
CA GLU A 384 -15.76 7.43 3.00
C GLU A 384 -15.36 6.37 1.95
N ALA A 385 -14.48 6.71 0.99
CA ALA A 385 -14.18 5.83 -0.15
C ALA A 385 -13.60 4.48 0.29
N ARG A 386 -12.69 4.48 1.29
CA ARG A 386 -12.10 3.25 1.82
C ARG A 386 -13.14 2.30 2.42
N ASP A 387 -14.07 2.86 3.21
CA ASP A 387 -15.10 2.07 3.90
C ASP A 387 -16.11 1.50 2.93
N ARG A 388 -16.58 2.33 1.96
CA ARG A 388 -17.54 1.89 0.94
C ARG A 388 -17.01 0.80 0.02
N LEU A 389 -15.70 0.78 -0.27
CA LEU A 389 -15.10 -0.26 -1.10
C LEU A 389 -15.01 -1.62 -0.38
N ARG A 390 -15.22 -1.67 0.94
CA ARG A 390 -15.33 -2.91 1.71
C ARG A 390 -16.65 -3.65 1.51
N ASP A 391 -17.69 -2.98 1.01
CA ASP A 391 -18.99 -3.58 0.82
C ASP A 391 -18.91 -4.70 -0.23
N PRO A 392 -19.36 -5.93 0.09
CA PRO A 392 -19.31 -7.04 -0.85
C PRO A 392 -20.23 -6.82 -2.05
N VAL A 393 -19.73 -7.03 -3.26
CA VAL A 393 -20.54 -6.95 -4.48
C VAL A 393 -21.24 -8.28 -4.73
N GLY A 394 -22.59 -8.26 -4.71
CA GLY A 394 -23.43 -9.43 -4.91
C GLY A 394 -23.16 -10.58 -3.92
N GLY A 395 -22.56 -10.30 -2.76
CA GLY A 395 -22.16 -11.31 -1.78
C GLY A 395 -21.11 -12.32 -2.27
N ARG A 396 -20.39 -12.00 -3.36
CA ARG A 396 -19.45 -12.92 -4.03
C ARG A 396 -18.13 -12.28 -4.44
N VAL A 397 -18.07 -10.99 -4.69
CA VAL A 397 -16.85 -10.25 -4.97
C VAL A 397 -16.52 -9.39 -3.76
N PHE A 398 -15.33 -9.61 -3.18
CA PHE A 398 -14.85 -8.94 -1.98
C PHE A 398 -13.55 -8.23 -2.32
N PHE A 399 -13.44 -6.97 -1.94
CA PHE A 399 -12.20 -6.22 -2.09
C PHE A 399 -11.41 -6.22 -0.77
N ALA A 400 -10.09 -6.29 -0.88
CA ALA A 400 -9.19 -6.17 0.26
C ALA A 400 -7.83 -5.57 -0.17
N GLY A 401 -7.15 -4.98 0.79
CA GLY A 401 -5.81 -4.44 0.58
C GLY A 401 -5.51 -3.19 1.40
N GLU A 402 -4.33 -2.63 1.21
CA GLU A 402 -3.90 -1.43 1.92
C GLU A 402 -4.85 -0.25 1.69
N ALA A 403 -5.48 -0.19 0.51
CA ALA A 403 -6.43 0.86 0.17
C ALA A 403 -7.68 0.90 1.08
N LEU A 404 -8.06 -0.25 1.64
CA LEU A 404 -9.27 -0.42 2.44
C LEU A 404 -8.99 -0.53 3.95
N ALA A 405 -7.73 -0.47 4.38
CA ALA A 405 -7.33 -0.82 5.74
C ALA A 405 -7.67 0.22 6.82
N GLY A 406 -8.48 1.24 6.50
CA GLY A 406 -8.88 2.30 7.43
C GLY A 406 -7.65 3.01 8.00
N GLY A 407 -7.53 3.14 9.31
CA GLY A 407 -6.37 3.77 9.94
C GLY A 407 -5.02 3.11 9.64
N GLY A 408 -4.99 1.83 9.28
CA GLY A 408 -3.79 1.13 8.84
C GLY A 408 -3.52 1.23 7.33
N ALA A 409 -4.25 2.08 6.60
CA ALA A 409 -4.10 2.23 5.16
C ALA A 409 -2.66 2.54 4.73
N MET A 410 -2.33 2.30 3.48
CA MET A 410 -1.02 2.51 2.85
C MET A 410 0.12 1.66 3.41
N THR A 411 -0.14 0.71 4.32
CA THR A 411 0.88 -0.11 4.99
C THR A 411 0.72 -1.60 4.73
N VAL A 412 1.82 -2.34 4.86
CA VAL A 412 1.82 -3.82 4.83
C VAL A 412 0.99 -4.39 5.97
N GLY A 413 1.09 -3.80 7.16
CA GLY A 413 0.31 -4.22 8.32
C GLY A 413 -1.18 -4.08 8.10
N GLY A 414 -1.61 -2.93 7.57
CA GLY A 414 -3.01 -2.69 7.25
C GLY A 414 -3.52 -3.62 6.15
N ALA A 415 -2.73 -3.84 5.09
CA ALA A 415 -3.06 -4.81 4.05
C ALA A 415 -3.26 -6.22 4.62
N THR A 416 -2.39 -6.65 5.55
CA THR A 416 -2.48 -7.95 6.24
C THR A 416 -3.77 -8.07 7.04
N LEU A 417 -4.09 -7.06 7.84
CA LEU A 417 -5.32 -7.03 8.65
C LEU A 417 -6.58 -7.04 7.79
N ASP A 418 -6.57 -6.29 6.68
CA ASP A 418 -7.73 -6.16 5.79
C ASP A 418 -7.93 -7.42 4.94
N GLY A 419 -6.86 -8.10 4.50
CA GLY A 419 -6.94 -9.41 3.87
C GLY A 419 -7.58 -10.47 4.76
N ALA A 420 -7.17 -10.52 6.03
CA ALA A 420 -7.76 -11.40 7.02
C ALA A 420 -9.23 -11.05 7.32
N ARG A 421 -9.62 -9.76 7.29
CA ARG A 421 -11.02 -9.31 7.37
C ARG A 421 -11.83 -9.88 6.20
N ALA A 422 -11.36 -9.67 4.97
CA ALA A 422 -12.07 -10.13 3.77
C ALA A 422 -12.28 -11.65 3.78
N ALA A 423 -11.31 -12.43 4.25
CA ALA A 423 -11.47 -13.88 4.41
C ALA A 423 -12.61 -14.23 5.39
N ARG A 424 -12.70 -13.54 6.54
CA ARG A 424 -13.82 -13.73 7.49
C ARG A 424 -15.16 -13.35 6.88
N ASP A 425 -15.22 -12.26 6.12
CA ASP A 425 -16.46 -11.80 5.46
C ASP A 425 -16.93 -12.81 4.42
N VAL A 426 -16.00 -13.38 3.62
CA VAL A 426 -16.29 -14.48 2.69
C VAL A 426 -16.81 -15.71 3.42
N LEU A 427 -16.14 -16.14 4.50
CA LEU A 427 -16.58 -17.30 5.29
C LEU A 427 -18.01 -17.10 5.81
N LYS A 428 -18.30 -15.92 6.35
CA LYS A 428 -19.65 -15.56 6.80
C LYS A 428 -20.68 -15.62 5.66
N ALA A 429 -20.37 -15.02 4.51
CA ALA A 429 -21.28 -14.98 3.35
C ALA A 429 -21.52 -16.37 2.73
N LEU A 430 -20.58 -17.30 2.84
CA LEU A 430 -20.71 -18.65 2.32
C LEU A 430 -21.39 -19.63 3.30
N SER A 431 -21.57 -19.22 4.56
CA SER A 431 -22.24 -20.00 5.60
C SER A 431 -23.74 -19.70 5.69
N THR A 432 -24.21 -18.62 5.07
CA THR A 432 -25.62 -18.20 4.96
C THR A 432 -26.24 -18.69 3.66
#